data_fcf2f1b2d5eae2edc06c7f794fea6a1e
#
_entry.id   fcf2f1b2d5eae2edc06c7f794fea6a1e
#
_cell.length_a   1.000
_cell.length_b   1.000
_cell.length_c   1.000
_cell.angle_alpha   90.00
_cell.angle_beta   90.00
_cell.angle_gamma   90.00
#
_symmetry.space_group_name_H-M   'P 1'
#
loop_
_entity.id
_entity.type
_entity.pdbx_description
1 polymer ?
#
loop_
_entity_poly.entity_id
_entity_poly.type
_entity_poly.pdbx_seq_one_letter_code
_entity_poly.pdbx_strand_id
1 'polypeptide(L)'
;MRNRAGLILVLCLAVAAGAHVLAQTPQFRVLMPGFPLWAYGYKTVPAAPQDWSNRCPGNIPRECDRPGGMPADTTGEKLTIPGTGKSFTVAEITSPHNPADWYPEDHPPMPKIVAHGKEETRFRACAICHYPNGQGLMQNGPVAGLPVDYFMRQLAEFANGKRKSADVNKANAFEMAAMARNLTPEEARASAEYFASMPFKPWIRVVESATVPAFTATVNGLFLKAEGTATEPIGRRLVEMPEDTYQANMLRNPRMGMVAYVPPGSLKAGETLVMTGEGGRTQACGACHGADMRGTPIAPPLAGRHPGYMARQLYDFQVGTRNGDMAVMMKLAVEKLTEDDMIAITAYLASLKP
;
A
#
# COMPACT_ATOMS: atom_id res chain seq x y z
N MET A 1 16.73 -80.44 47.44
CA MET A 1 17.38 -79.66 46.40
C MET A 1 16.31 -78.70 45.86
N ARG A 2 16.40 -77.44 46.13
CA ARG A 2 15.28 -76.49 46.04
C ARG A 2 15.52 -75.58 44.82
N ASN A 3 14.64 -75.70 43.81
CA ASN A 3 14.57 -74.76 42.70
C ASN A 3 13.87 -73.49 43.17
N ARG A 4 14.52 -72.37 42.97
CA ARG A 4 13.90 -71.02 43.10
C ARG A 4 13.73 -70.47 41.67
N ALA A 5 12.51 -70.43 41.24
CA ALA A 5 12.12 -69.66 40.01
C ALA A 5 12.00 -68.21 40.38
N GLY A 6 12.82 -67.37 39.72
CA GLY A 6 12.75 -65.92 39.86
C GLY A 6 11.69 -65.34 38.89
N LEU A 7 10.74 -64.64 39.44
CA LEU A 7 9.70 -63.93 38.71
C LEU A 7 10.28 -62.58 38.32
N ILE A 8 10.46 -62.33 36.98
CA ILE A 8 10.85 -61.04 36.43
C ILE A 8 9.58 -60.24 36.13
N LEU A 9 9.38 -59.21 36.93
CA LEU A 9 8.30 -58.24 36.77
C LEU A 9 8.73 -57.22 35.72
N VAL A 10 8.16 -57.26 34.51
CA VAL A 10 8.38 -56.25 33.46
C VAL A 10 7.42 -55.11 33.73
N LEU A 11 7.97 -53.97 34.19
CA LEU A 11 7.23 -52.73 34.39
C LEU A 11 7.15 -52.03 33.04
N CYS A 12 6.00 -52.04 32.36
CA CYS A 12 5.73 -51.22 31.20
C CYS A 12 5.46 -49.80 31.67
N LEU A 13 6.44 -48.90 31.53
CA LEU A 13 6.25 -47.45 31.65
C LEU A 13 5.58 -46.93 30.36
N ALA A 14 4.29 -46.68 30.46
CA ALA A 14 3.57 -45.91 29.42
C ALA A 14 4.00 -44.43 29.53
N VAL A 15 4.88 -44.00 28.60
CA VAL A 15 5.19 -42.61 28.44
C VAL A 15 3.99 -41.96 27.71
N ALA A 16 3.13 -41.29 28.45
CA ALA A 16 2.12 -40.42 27.93
C ALA A 16 2.84 -39.22 27.28
N ALA A 17 2.98 -39.22 25.95
CA ALA A 17 3.40 -38.07 25.18
C ALA A 17 2.28 -37.03 25.27
N GLY A 18 2.34 -36.15 26.26
CA GLY A 18 1.53 -34.96 26.32
C GLY A 18 1.94 -34.03 25.15
N ALA A 19 1.12 -33.99 24.11
CA ALA A 19 1.22 -32.97 23.09
C ALA A 19 0.97 -31.61 23.77
N HIS A 20 2.03 -30.92 24.19
CA HIS A 20 1.96 -29.52 24.51
C HIS A 20 1.65 -28.79 23.20
N VAL A 21 0.37 -28.52 22.97
CA VAL A 21 -0.04 -27.46 22.08
C VAL A 21 0.50 -26.17 22.72
N LEU A 22 1.70 -25.77 22.31
CA LEU A 22 2.21 -24.44 22.56
C LEU A 22 1.21 -23.51 21.87
N ALA A 23 0.34 -22.89 22.68
CA ALA A 23 -0.44 -21.76 22.22
C ALA A 23 0.59 -20.75 21.68
N GLN A 24 0.64 -20.61 20.35
CA GLN A 24 1.49 -19.63 19.71
C GLN A 24 1.02 -18.27 20.23
N THR A 25 1.81 -17.69 21.14
CA THR A 25 1.64 -16.28 21.51
C THR A 25 1.58 -15.48 20.24
N PRO A 26 0.60 -14.57 20.07
CA PRO A 26 0.55 -13.72 18.90
C PRO A 26 1.91 -13.05 18.74
N GLN A 27 2.63 -13.37 17.66
CA GLN A 27 3.87 -12.69 17.37
C GLN A 27 3.51 -11.23 17.08
N PHE A 28 3.83 -10.34 17.97
CA PHE A 28 3.67 -8.93 17.77
C PHE A 28 4.51 -8.52 16.55
N ARG A 29 3.88 -7.76 15.65
CA ARG A 29 4.56 -7.15 14.52
C ARG A 29 5.78 -6.38 15.02
N VAL A 30 6.98 -6.80 14.64
CA VAL A 30 8.20 -6.08 14.98
C VAL A 30 8.20 -4.80 14.15
N LEU A 31 7.91 -3.69 14.81
CA LEU A 31 7.96 -2.37 14.20
C LEU A 31 9.34 -1.77 14.50
N MET A 32 9.84 -0.99 13.56
CA MET A 32 10.99 -0.13 13.85
C MET A 32 10.62 0.86 14.97
N PRO A 33 11.56 1.23 15.85
CA PRO A 33 11.32 2.31 16.80
C PRO A 33 10.75 3.54 16.07
N GLY A 34 9.64 4.09 16.56
CA GLY A 34 8.97 5.23 15.94
C GLY A 34 8.08 4.88 14.74
N PHE A 35 7.62 3.63 14.61
CA PHE A 35 6.69 3.26 13.55
C PHE A 35 5.51 4.24 13.46
N PRO A 36 5.22 4.81 12.27
CA PRO A 36 4.28 5.90 12.15
C PRO A 36 2.83 5.39 12.10
N LEU A 37 2.28 4.96 13.23
CA LEU A 37 0.88 4.52 13.34
C LEU A 37 -0.08 5.55 12.74
N TRP A 38 0.24 6.83 12.93
CA TRP A 38 -0.53 7.96 12.43
C TRP A 38 -0.65 7.99 10.90
N ALA A 39 0.40 7.59 10.17
CA ALA A 39 0.41 7.55 8.70
C ALA A 39 -0.30 6.31 8.14
N TYR A 40 -0.53 5.31 8.99
CA TYR A 40 -1.29 4.10 8.65
C TYR A 40 -2.71 4.12 9.24
N GLY A 41 -3.12 5.21 9.86
CA GLY A 41 -4.44 5.37 10.46
C GLY A 41 -4.72 4.49 11.69
N TYR A 42 -3.73 3.75 12.21
CA TYR A 42 -3.89 2.87 13.36
C TYR A 42 -3.82 3.65 14.67
N LYS A 43 -4.62 3.24 15.65
CA LYS A 43 -4.51 3.70 17.06
C LYS A 43 -3.42 2.97 17.82
N THR A 44 -3.31 1.69 17.55
CA THR A 44 -2.37 0.78 18.17
C THR A 44 -1.69 -0.05 17.09
N VAL A 45 -0.57 -0.66 17.44
CA VAL A 45 0.10 -1.60 16.54
C VAL A 45 -0.90 -2.71 16.17
N PRO A 46 -1.23 -2.87 14.89
CA PRO A 46 -2.10 -3.96 14.47
C PRO A 46 -1.43 -5.29 14.84
N ALA A 47 -2.23 -6.26 15.29
CA ALA A 47 -1.74 -7.62 15.46
C ALA A 47 -1.03 -8.07 14.18
N ALA A 48 0.12 -8.72 14.33
CA ALA A 48 0.85 -9.21 13.16
C ALA A 48 -0.09 -10.07 12.32
N PRO A 49 -0.19 -9.83 11.01
CA PRO A 49 -0.74 -10.84 10.13
C PRO A 49 0.10 -12.10 10.32
N GLN A 50 -0.53 -13.26 10.38
CA GLN A 50 0.18 -14.52 10.49
C GLN A 50 1.31 -14.55 9.46
N ASP A 51 2.50 -14.76 9.97
CA ASP A 51 3.79 -14.97 9.30
C ASP A 51 3.85 -14.85 7.77
N TRP A 52 4.03 -13.61 7.29
CA TRP A 52 4.28 -13.33 5.87
C TRP A 52 5.62 -13.89 5.38
N SER A 53 6.59 -14.15 6.29
CA SER A 53 7.88 -14.71 5.93
C SER A 53 7.75 -16.13 5.37
N ASN A 54 6.72 -16.86 5.81
CA ASN A 54 6.39 -18.20 5.32
C ASN A 54 5.37 -18.21 4.17
N ARG A 55 4.66 -17.09 3.92
CA ARG A 55 3.67 -17.04 2.86
C ARG A 55 4.20 -16.58 1.51
N CYS A 56 5.27 -15.77 1.48
CA CYS A 56 5.76 -15.16 0.24
C CYS A 56 7.29 -15.03 0.09
N PRO A 57 8.16 -15.94 0.51
CA PRO A 57 9.56 -15.88 0.14
C PRO A 57 9.83 -16.87 -1.00
N GLY A 58 10.31 -16.40 -2.14
CA GLY A 58 10.97 -17.19 -3.20
C GLY A 58 10.22 -18.36 -3.84
N ASN A 59 9.37 -19.02 -3.09
CA ASN A 59 8.40 -20.04 -3.50
C ASN A 59 7.02 -19.53 -3.07
N ILE A 60 6.43 -18.63 -3.85
CA ILE A 60 5.14 -18.01 -3.55
C ILE A 60 4.06 -19.11 -3.59
N PRO A 61 3.44 -19.47 -2.45
CA PRO A 61 2.27 -20.35 -2.47
C PRO A 61 1.12 -19.66 -3.22
N ARG A 62 0.24 -20.45 -3.85
CA ARG A 62 -0.95 -19.92 -4.58
C ARG A 62 -1.83 -18.96 -3.76
N GLU A 63 -1.75 -19.01 -2.44
CA GLU A 63 -2.48 -18.13 -1.52
C GLU A 63 -1.97 -16.67 -1.52
N CYS A 64 -0.73 -16.43 -2.00
CA CYS A 64 -0.22 -15.08 -2.24
C CYS A 64 -0.66 -14.48 -3.57
N ASP A 65 -1.27 -15.28 -4.44
CA ASP A 65 -1.72 -14.84 -5.76
C ASP A 65 -2.97 -13.96 -5.69
N ARG A 66 -3.62 -13.87 -4.52
CA ARG A 66 -4.76 -12.98 -4.30
C ARG A 66 -4.31 -11.71 -3.59
N PRO A 67 -4.74 -10.53 -4.04
CA PRO A 67 -4.63 -9.32 -3.23
C PRO A 67 -5.26 -9.59 -1.86
N GLY A 68 -4.47 -9.45 -0.79
CA GLY A 68 -4.92 -9.81 0.55
C GLY A 68 -6.19 -9.06 0.94
N GLY A 69 -7.13 -9.78 1.56
CA GLY A 69 -8.41 -9.23 2.00
C GLY A 69 -9.52 -9.26 0.95
N MET A 70 -9.27 -9.83 -0.22
CA MET A 70 -10.34 -10.01 -1.20
C MET A 70 -11.14 -11.30 -0.94
N PRO A 71 -12.48 -11.26 -1.12
CA PRO A 71 -13.30 -12.46 -1.01
C PRO A 71 -12.85 -13.54 -1.99
N ALA A 72 -12.90 -14.79 -1.57
CA ALA A 72 -12.79 -15.90 -2.49
C ALA A 72 -14.02 -15.91 -3.40
N ASP A 73 -13.82 -16.11 -4.69
CA ASP A 73 -14.93 -16.41 -5.58
C ASP A 73 -15.43 -17.83 -5.27
N THR A 74 -16.58 -17.90 -4.61
CA THR A 74 -17.23 -19.16 -4.25
C THR A 74 -18.44 -19.46 -5.12
N THR A 75 -18.90 -18.50 -5.94
CA THR A 75 -20.15 -18.59 -6.68
C THR A 75 -19.96 -18.63 -8.19
N GLY A 76 -18.88 -18.08 -8.72
CA GLY A 76 -18.71 -17.83 -10.15
C GLY A 76 -19.69 -16.81 -10.73
N GLU A 77 -20.39 -16.06 -9.84
CA GLU A 77 -21.33 -15.03 -10.25
C GLU A 77 -20.59 -13.85 -10.90
N LYS A 78 -21.15 -13.35 -11.99
CA LYS A 78 -20.61 -12.18 -12.68
C LYS A 78 -21.15 -10.90 -12.06
N LEU A 79 -20.22 -10.08 -11.58
CA LEU A 79 -20.47 -8.74 -11.05
C LEU A 79 -20.43 -7.72 -12.19
N THR A 80 -21.16 -6.61 -12.02
CA THR A 80 -21.25 -5.55 -13.03
C THR A 80 -21.03 -4.19 -12.37
N ILE A 81 -20.48 -3.25 -13.16
CA ILE A 81 -20.53 -1.82 -12.84
C ILE A 81 -21.53 -1.18 -13.80
N PRO A 82 -22.58 -0.52 -13.31
CA PRO A 82 -23.58 0.12 -14.16
C PRO A 82 -22.93 1.06 -15.18
N GLY A 83 -23.38 0.99 -16.45
CA GLY A 83 -22.90 1.84 -17.54
C GLY A 83 -21.63 1.34 -18.25
N THR A 84 -20.95 0.27 -17.77
CA THR A 84 -19.78 -0.28 -18.45
C THR A 84 -20.14 -1.28 -19.56
N GLY A 85 -21.30 -1.90 -19.49
CA GLY A 85 -21.68 -3.01 -20.35
C GLY A 85 -20.85 -4.29 -20.14
N LYS A 86 -20.02 -4.34 -19.09
CA LYS A 86 -19.13 -5.45 -18.78
C LYS A 86 -19.55 -6.19 -17.54
N SER A 87 -19.17 -7.45 -17.46
CA SER A 87 -19.37 -8.29 -16.29
C SER A 87 -18.19 -9.23 -16.09
N PHE A 88 -17.75 -9.37 -14.84
CA PHE A 88 -16.61 -10.21 -14.46
C PHE A 88 -16.90 -10.96 -13.18
N THR A 89 -16.38 -12.17 -13.05
CA THR A 89 -16.36 -12.90 -11.78
C THR A 89 -15.35 -12.27 -10.81
N VAL A 90 -15.45 -12.57 -9.53
CA VAL A 90 -14.44 -12.13 -8.55
C VAL A 90 -13.05 -12.67 -8.92
N ALA A 91 -12.97 -13.89 -9.46
CA ALA A 91 -11.71 -14.49 -9.92
C ALA A 91 -11.08 -13.69 -11.07
N GLU A 92 -11.86 -13.21 -12.03
CA GLU A 92 -11.39 -12.35 -13.11
C GLU A 92 -10.99 -10.96 -12.60
N ILE A 93 -11.79 -10.36 -11.71
CA ILE A 93 -11.47 -9.04 -11.10
C ILE A 93 -10.15 -9.09 -10.34
N THR A 94 -9.86 -10.18 -9.66
CA THR A 94 -8.69 -10.34 -8.81
C THR A 94 -7.56 -11.13 -9.45
N SER A 95 -7.68 -11.43 -10.74
CA SER A 95 -6.67 -12.20 -11.48
C SER A 95 -5.31 -11.50 -11.40
N PRO A 96 -4.24 -12.19 -10.95
CA PRO A 96 -2.93 -11.59 -10.86
C PRO A 96 -2.30 -11.30 -12.23
N HIS A 97 -2.72 -12.02 -13.27
CA HIS A 97 -2.13 -11.96 -14.61
C HIS A 97 -3.07 -11.46 -15.71
N ASN A 98 -4.34 -11.23 -15.37
CA ASN A 98 -5.31 -10.64 -16.29
C ASN A 98 -6.45 -10.00 -15.49
N PRO A 99 -6.16 -8.95 -14.70
CA PRO A 99 -7.18 -8.30 -13.90
C PRO A 99 -8.23 -7.65 -14.79
N ALA A 100 -9.49 -7.63 -14.31
CA ALA A 100 -10.59 -7.04 -15.04
C ALA A 100 -10.31 -5.56 -15.36
N ASP A 101 -10.54 -5.21 -16.61
CA ASP A 101 -10.47 -3.84 -17.11
C ASP A 101 -11.89 -3.31 -17.36
N TRP A 102 -12.39 -2.54 -16.41
CA TRP A 102 -13.73 -1.96 -16.46
C TRP A 102 -13.86 -0.83 -17.49
N TYR A 103 -12.78 -0.06 -17.72
CA TYR A 103 -12.78 1.19 -18.47
C TYR A 103 -11.59 1.30 -19.43
N PRO A 104 -11.53 0.49 -20.50
CA PRO A 104 -10.43 0.53 -21.46
C PRO A 104 -10.29 1.87 -22.16
N GLU A 105 -11.35 2.70 -22.12
CA GLU A 105 -11.33 4.07 -22.64
C GLU A 105 -10.57 5.07 -21.77
N ASP A 106 -10.20 4.68 -20.52
CA ASP A 106 -9.47 5.57 -19.60
C ASP A 106 -7.95 5.54 -19.77
N HIS A 107 -7.45 4.68 -20.68
CA HIS A 107 -6.02 4.49 -20.86
C HIS A 107 -5.69 3.99 -22.29
N PRO A 108 -4.45 4.21 -22.78
CA PRO A 108 -4.01 3.63 -24.05
C PRO A 108 -3.88 2.10 -23.94
N PRO A 109 -3.65 1.37 -25.05
CA PRO A 109 -3.37 -0.07 -25.01
C PRO A 109 -2.24 -0.40 -24.03
N MET A 110 -2.50 -1.33 -23.11
CA MET A 110 -1.53 -1.73 -22.09
C MET A 110 -0.39 -2.56 -22.68
N PRO A 111 0.88 -2.26 -22.38
CA PRO A 111 1.97 -3.20 -22.64
C PRO A 111 1.71 -4.53 -21.93
N LYS A 112 2.21 -5.65 -22.51
CA LYS A 112 2.00 -7.00 -21.96
C LYS A 112 2.36 -7.09 -20.48
N ILE A 113 3.47 -6.50 -20.06
CA ILE A 113 3.92 -6.51 -18.66
C ILE A 113 2.95 -5.77 -17.72
N VAL A 114 2.27 -4.74 -18.20
CA VAL A 114 1.26 -4.01 -17.43
C VAL A 114 -0.04 -4.79 -17.34
N ALA A 115 -0.50 -5.37 -18.45
CA ALA A 115 -1.77 -6.08 -18.53
C ALA A 115 -1.71 -7.49 -17.92
N HIS A 116 -0.60 -8.21 -18.12
CA HIS A 116 -0.50 -9.64 -17.84
C HIS A 116 0.66 -10.03 -16.93
N GLY A 117 1.68 -9.17 -16.76
CA GLY A 117 2.89 -9.57 -16.04
C GLY A 117 3.63 -10.71 -16.76
N LYS A 118 4.18 -11.66 -15.96
CA LYS A 118 4.88 -12.87 -16.43
C LYS A 118 4.36 -14.08 -15.64
N GLU A 119 3.41 -14.79 -16.19
CA GLU A 119 2.73 -15.89 -15.50
C GLU A 119 3.70 -17.00 -15.10
N GLU A 120 4.67 -17.30 -15.97
CA GLU A 120 5.69 -18.32 -15.77
C GLU A 120 6.61 -18.05 -14.58
N THR A 121 6.80 -16.78 -14.22
CA THR A 121 7.61 -16.33 -13.06
C THR A 121 6.76 -15.86 -11.89
N ARG A 122 5.43 -15.93 -11.99
CA ARG A 122 4.47 -15.37 -11.04
C ARG A 122 4.61 -13.85 -10.84
N PHE A 123 5.21 -13.16 -11.79
CA PHE A 123 5.27 -11.71 -11.83
C PHE A 123 3.87 -11.19 -12.22
N ARG A 124 3.18 -10.57 -11.28
CA ARG A 124 1.82 -10.07 -11.47
C ARG A 124 1.76 -8.92 -12.47
N ALA A 125 0.60 -8.74 -13.10
CA ALA A 125 0.30 -7.55 -13.88
C ALA A 125 0.47 -6.27 -13.03
N CYS A 126 1.09 -5.23 -13.56
CA CYS A 126 1.18 -3.94 -12.85
C CYS A 126 -0.22 -3.38 -12.55
N ALA A 127 -1.16 -3.61 -13.47
CA ALA A 127 -2.54 -3.17 -13.39
C ALA A 127 -3.31 -3.77 -12.20
N ILE A 128 -2.91 -4.93 -11.64
CA ILE A 128 -3.60 -5.50 -10.47
C ILE A 128 -3.43 -4.62 -9.21
N CYS A 129 -2.28 -3.95 -9.06
CA CYS A 129 -2.00 -3.11 -7.89
C CYS A 129 -2.19 -1.63 -8.17
N HIS A 130 -1.81 -1.17 -9.38
CA HIS A 130 -1.83 0.24 -9.74
C HIS A 130 -3.06 0.65 -10.54
N TYR A 131 -3.95 -0.27 -10.85
CA TYR A 131 -5.07 -0.16 -11.82
C TYR A 131 -4.60 0.11 -13.26
N PRO A 132 -5.40 -0.24 -14.28
CA PRO A 132 -5.07 0.05 -15.67
C PRO A 132 -4.79 1.53 -15.92
N ASN A 133 -5.52 2.43 -15.27
CA ASN A 133 -5.37 3.88 -15.39
C ASN A 133 -4.29 4.51 -14.48
N GLY A 134 -3.54 3.71 -13.72
CA GLY A 134 -2.45 4.18 -12.86
C GLY A 134 -2.86 4.99 -11.62
N GLN A 135 -4.16 5.06 -11.30
CA GLN A 135 -4.64 5.78 -10.10
C GLN A 135 -4.11 5.17 -8.80
N GLY A 136 -3.90 3.86 -8.79
CA GLY A 136 -3.42 3.14 -7.62
C GLY A 136 -4.41 3.15 -6.46
N LEU A 137 -3.89 2.89 -5.28
CA LEU A 137 -4.61 3.00 -4.00
C LEU A 137 -3.64 3.51 -2.95
N MET A 138 -4.15 3.97 -1.81
CA MET A 138 -3.31 4.50 -0.74
C MET A 138 -2.18 3.54 -0.32
N GLN A 139 -2.41 2.23 -0.35
CA GLN A 139 -1.42 1.24 0.05
C GLN A 139 -0.36 0.94 -1.02
N ASN A 140 -0.65 1.20 -2.30
CA ASN A 140 0.24 0.89 -3.44
C ASN A 140 0.84 2.14 -4.09
N GLY A 141 0.22 3.30 -3.89
CA GLY A 141 0.62 4.56 -4.49
C GLY A 141 0.20 4.73 -5.96
N PRO A 142 -0.13 5.96 -6.35
CA PRO A 142 -0.48 6.31 -7.73
C PRO A 142 0.76 6.40 -8.61
N VAL A 143 0.65 5.93 -9.84
CA VAL A 143 1.73 5.94 -10.83
C VAL A 143 1.40 6.73 -12.10
N ALA A 144 0.12 7.07 -12.35
CA ALA A 144 -0.28 7.91 -13.46
C ALA A 144 0.42 9.28 -13.43
N GLY A 145 0.91 9.74 -14.57
CA GLY A 145 1.53 11.05 -14.74
C GLY A 145 2.89 11.21 -14.04
N LEU A 146 3.52 10.12 -13.60
CA LEU A 146 4.90 10.20 -13.10
C LEU A 146 5.87 10.40 -14.26
N PRO A 147 6.85 11.33 -14.18
CA PRO A 147 7.89 11.46 -15.20
C PRO A 147 8.62 10.13 -15.43
N VAL A 148 8.87 9.78 -16.69
CA VAL A 148 9.50 8.50 -17.08
C VAL A 148 10.81 8.27 -16.33
N ASP A 149 11.69 9.25 -16.29
CA ASP A 149 13.00 9.11 -15.63
C ASP A 149 12.86 8.94 -14.11
N TYR A 150 11.88 9.60 -13.49
CA TYR A 150 11.57 9.38 -12.08
C TYR A 150 11.06 7.95 -11.86
N PHE A 151 10.15 7.48 -12.70
CA PHE A 151 9.60 6.12 -12.61
C PHE A 151 10.69 5.07 -12.74
N MET A 152 11.55 5.16 -13.77
CA MET A 152 12.69 4.28 -14.00
C MET A 152 13.65 4.26 -12.80
N ARG A 153 13.97 5.43 -12.26
CA ARG A 153 14.80 5.57 -11.07
C ARG A 153 14.17 4.89 -9.86
N GLN A 154 12.86 5.03 -9.66
CA GLN A 154 12.17 4.37 -8.55
C GLN A 154 12.15 2.85 -8.67
N LEU A 155 12.00 2.29 -9.87
CA LEU A 155 12.14 0.84 -10.08
C LEU A 155 13.56 0.37 -9.75
N ALA A 156 14.57 1.09 -10.20
CA ALA A 156 15.96 0.77 -9.87
C ALA A 156 16.23 0.84 -8.35
N GLU A 157 15.66 1.84 -7.64
CA GLU A 157 15.80 1.97 -6.19
C GLU A 157 15.09 0.85 -5.42
N PHE A 158 13.95 0.36 -5.90
CA PHE A 158 13.32 -0.85 -5.37
C PHE A 158 14.18 -2.10 -5.61
N ALA A 159 14.68 -2.28 -6.83
CA ALA A 159 15.48 -3.44 -7.22
C ALA A 159 16.76 -3.57 -6.38
N ASN A 160 17.46 -2.46 -6.13
CA ASN A 160 18.73 -2.42 -5.39
C ASN A 160 18.56 -2.20 -3.88
N GLY A 161 17.32 -2.14 -3.37
CA GLY A 161 17.04 -2.01 -1.95
C GLY A 161 17.27 -0.62 -1.35
N LYS A 162 17.47 0.43 -2.17
CA LYS A 162 17.55 1.82 -1.72
C LYS A 162 16.20 2.42 -1.38
N ARG A 163 15.11 1.79 -1.83
CA ARG A 163 13.73 2.17 -1.50
C ARG A 163 13.03 1.04 -0.74
N LYS A 164 12.82 1.25 0.54
CA LYS A 164 12.14 0.32 1.46
C LYS A 164 11.04 1.05 2.20
N SER A 165 10.20 0.32 2.90
CA SER A 165 9.24 0.88 3.86
C SER A 165 9.82 0.84 5.27
N ALA A 166 9.49 1.84 6.09
CA ALA A 166 9.72 1.80 7.53
C ALA A 166 8.93 0.68 8.21
N ASP A 167 7.80 0.27 7.63
CA ASP A 167 7.12 -0.96 8.02
C ASP A 167 7.84 -2.16 7.42
N VAL A 168 8.64 -2.83 8.23
CA VAL A 168 9.42 -4.03 7.83
C VAL A 168 8.54 -5.22 7.44
N ASN A 169 7.24 -5.17 7.72
CA ASN A 169 6.29 -6.23 7.36
C ASN A 169 5.37 -5.82 6.20
N LYS A 170 5.62 -4.68 5.54
CA LYS A 170 4.78 -4.22 4.44
C LYS A 170 4.97 -5.06 3.18
N ALA A 171 4.10 -6.04 2.97
CA ALA A 171 4.15 -6.97 1.84
C ALA A 171 4.29 -6.27 0.49
N ASN A 172 3.52 -5.20 0.25
CA ASN A 172 3.55 -4.43 -0.99
C ASN A 172 4.96 -3.90 -1.35
N ALA A 173 5.75 -3.47 -0.36
CA ALA A 173 7.10 -2.97 -0.60
C ALA A 173 8.06 -4.10 -1.01
N PHE A 174 7.95 -5.27 -0.37
CA PHE A 174 8.73 -6.45 -0.74
C PHE A 174 8.35 -6.95 -2.14
N GLU A 175 7.07 -6.97 -2.44
CA GLU A 175 6.55 -7.39 -3.73
C GLU A 175 7.06 -6.46 -4.84
N MET A 176 6.95 -5.14 -4.66
CA MET A 176 7.52 -4.18 -5.62
C MET A 176 9.03 -4.34 -5.81
N ALA A 177 9.78 -4.61 -4.75
CA ALA A 177 11.21 -4.86 -4.85
C ALA A 177 11.52 -6.17 -5.63
N ALA A 178 10.73 -7.23 -5.41
CA ALA A 178 10.85 -8.48 -6.15
C ALA A 178 10.50 -8.28 -7.63
N MET A 179 9.38 -7.59 -7.92
CA MET A 179 8.97 -7.28 -9.28
C MET A 179 10.02 -6.43 -10.00
N ALA A 180 10.52 -5.36 -9.38
CA ALA A 180 11.53 -4.49 -9.96
C ALA A 180 12.83 -5.22 -10.34
N ARG A 181 13.25 -6.22 -9.56
CA ARG A 181 14.42 -7.06 -9.89
C ARG A 181 14.21 -7.98 -11.09
N ASN A 182 12.97 -8.29 -11.43
CA ASN A 182 12.61 -9.24 -12.50
C ASN A 182 12.16 -8.56 -13.80
N LEU A 183 12.14 -7.22 -13.84
CA LEU A 183 11.88 -6.47 -15.08
C LEU A 183 13.13 -6.42 -15.95
N THR A 184 12.95 -6.59 -17.27
CA THR A 184 13.99 -6.17 -18.21
C THR A 184 13.96 -4.63 -18.35
N PRO A 185 15.06 -4.02 -18.85
CA PRO A 185 15.09 -2.57 -19.10
C PRO A 185 13.95 -2.10 -20.03
N GLU A 186 13.60 -2.90 -21.03
CA GLU A 186 12.57 -2.61 -22.01
C GLU A 186 11.17 -2.66 -21.36
N GLU A 187 10.91 -3.68 -20.53
CA GLU A 187 9.63 -3.79 -19.78
C GLU A 187 9.47 -2.67 -18.77
N ALA A 188 10.53 -2.31 -18.06
CA ALA A 188 10.54 -1.19 -17.13
C ALA A 188 10.23 0.13 -17.86
N ARG A 189 10.85 0.37 -19.01
CA ARG A 189 10.61 1.57 -19.82
C ARG A 189 9.20 1.59 -20.41
N ALA A 190 8.72 0.49 -20.98
CA ALA A 190 7.36 0.39 -21.50
C ALA A 190 6.31 0.67 -20.40
N SER A 191 6.53 0.16 -19.18
CA SER A 191 5.66 0.46 -18.04
C SER A 191 5.71 1.94 -17.66
N ALA A 192 6.91 2.53 -17.61
CA ALA A 192 7.10 3.93 -17.27
C ALA A 192 6.43 4.87 -18.29
N GLU A 193 6.63 4.63 -19.58
CA GLU A 193 6.04 5.41 -20.66
C GLU A 193 4.51 5.28 -20.68
N TYR A 194 4.00 4.08 -20.46
CA TYR A 194 2.56 3.83 -20.36
C TYR A 194 1.93 4.65 -19.23
N PHE A 195 2.41 4.54 -18.02
CA PHE A 195 1.82 5.27 -16.89
C PHE A 195 2.09 6.78 -16.94
N ALA A 196 3.21 7.22 -17.51
CA ALA A 196 3.51 8.63 -17.68
C ALA A 196 2.58 9.31 -18.68
N SER A 197 2.06 8.58 -19.69
CA SER A 197 1.16 9.11 -20.72
C SER A 197 -0.22 9.50 -20.19
N MET A 198 -0.60 9.07 -18.99
CA MET A 198 -1.93 9.31 -18.43
C MET A 198 -1.90 10.39 -17.35
N PRO A 199 -2.83 11.37 -17.37
CA PRO A 199 -2.95 12.30 -16.26
C PRO A 199 -3.50 11.59 -15.03
N PHE A 200 -3.00 11.97 -13.84
CA PHE A 200 -3.66 11.60 -12.60
C PHE A 200 -4.96 12.39 -12.47
N LYS A 201 -6.07 11.68 -12.29
CA LYS A 201 -7.41 12.31 -12.22
C LYS A 201 -7.77 12.66 -10.78
N PRO A 202 -8.61 13.70 -10.53
CA PRO A 202 -9.16 13.95 -9.20
C PRO A 202 -9.86 12.71 -8.65
N TRP A 203 -9.43 12.28 -7.48
CA TRP A 203 -9.88 11.01 -6.90
C TRP A 203 -10.19 11.15 -5.41
N ILE A 204 -9.51 12.07 -4.71
CA ILE A 204 -9.46 12.10 -3.26
C ILE A 204 -10.15 13.36 -2.75
N ARG A 205 -11.07 13.18 -1.81
CA ARG A 205 -11.69 14.26 -1.06
C ARG A 205 -11.12 14.28 0.36
N VAL A 206 -10.53 15.40 0.76
CA VAL A 206 -10.01 15.60 2.11
C VAL A 206 -11.09 16.19 3.00
N VAL A 207 -11.24 15.64 4.20
CA VAL A 207 -12.25 16.04 5.19
C VAL A 207 -11.57 16.28 6.54
N GLU A 208 -11.59 17.51 7.01
CA GLU A 208 -11.22 17.82 8.38
C GLU A 208 -12.33 17.40 9.33
N SER A 209 -12.02 16.52 10.28
CA SER A 209 -13.02 15.99 11.22
C SER A 209 -12.36 15.57 12.52
N ALA A 210 -13.08 15.76 13.63
CA ALA A 210 -12.68 15.24 14.93
C ALA A 210 -12.93 13.73 15.07
N THR A 211 -13.76 13.16 14.20
CA THR A 211 -14.11 11.74 14.19
C THR A 211 -13.96 11.14 12.80
N VAL A 212 -13.82 9.83 12.72
CA VAL A 212 -13.75 9.06 11.49
C VAL A 212 -14.71 7.87 11.60
N PRO A 213 -15.34 7.41 10.51
CA PRO A 213 -16.12 6.18 10.53
C PRO A 213 -15.27 5.01 11.06
N ALA A 214 -15.88 4.14 11.85
CA ALA A 214 -15.22 2.90 12.23
C ALA A 214 -14.84 2.09 10.97
N PHE A 215 -13.69 1.45 11.01
CA PHE A 215 -13.16 0.73 9.85
C PHE A 215 -12.37 -0.51 10.26
N THR A 216 -12.19 -1.42 9.31
CA THR A 216 -11.27 -2.55 9.39
C THR A 216 -10.17 -2.38 8.36
N ALA A 217 -8.96 -2.82 8.69
CA ALA A 217 -7.84 -2.82 7.76
C ALA A 217 -7.75 -4.18 7.05
N THR A 218 -7.62 -4.16 5.73
CA THR A 218 -7.24 -5.36 4.98
C THR A 218 -5.77 -5.69 5.24
N VAL A 219 -5.38 -6.90 4.89
CA VAL A 219 -4.00 -7.36 5.02
C VAL A 219 -3.01 -6.47 4.28
N ASN A 220 -3.41 -5.89 3.14
CA ASN A 220 -2.58 -4.99 2.33
C ASN A 220 -2.60 -3.53 2.80
N GLY A 221 -3.37 -3.22 3.85
CA GLY A 221 -3.44 -1.89 4.42
C GLY A 221 -4.48 -0.97 3.76
N LEU A 222 -5.44 -1.49 3.00
CA LEU A 222 -6.63 -0.74 2.61
C LEU A 222 -7.60 -0.72 3.79
N PHE A 223 -8.18 0.44 4.09
CA PHE A 223 -9.19 0.57 5.13
C PHE A 223 -10.57 0.47 4.51
N LEU A 224 -11.40 -0.38 5.09
CA LEU A 224 -12.79 -0.58 4.66
C LEU A 224 -13.70 -0.09 5.77
N LYS A 225 -14.61 0.83 5.44
CA LYS A 225 -15.61 1.31 6.38
C LYS A 225 -16.40 0.12 6.94
N ALA A 226 -16.51 0.07 8.27
CA ALA A 226 -17.35 -0.92 8.94
C ALA A 226 -18.83 -0.66 8.63
N GLU A 227 -19.64 -1.71 8.73
CA GLU A 227 -21.09 -1.57 8.61
C GLU A 227 -21.67 -0.68 9.72
N GLY A 228 -22.75 0.02 9.39
CA GLY A 228 -23.44 0.91 10.33
C GLY A 228 -22.89 2.34 10.37
N THR A 229 -23.22 3.05 11.46
CA THR A 229 -22.92 4.49 11.63
C THR A 229 -21.88 4.77 12.72
N ALA A 230 -21.23 3.74 13.25
CA ALA A 230 -20.23 3.90 14.30
C ALA A 230 -19.07 4.78 13.84
N THR A 231 -18.63 5.67 14.72
CA THR A 231 -17.48 6.54 14.51
C THR A 231 -16.50 6.41 15.67
N GLU A 232 -15.28 6.85 15.44
CA GLU A 232 -14.25 6.93 16.47
C GLU A 232 -13.47 8.25 16.40
N PRO A 233 -12.89 8.73 17.51
CA PRO A 233 -12.03 9.90 17.47
C PRO A 233 -10.85 9.71 16.50
N ILE A 234 -10.60 10.71 15.64
CA ILE A 234 -9.47 10.65 14.71
C ILE A 234 -8.12 10.78 15.45
N GLY A 235 -8.08 11.58 16.51
CA GLY A 235 -6.82 11.85 17.22
C GLY A 235 -5.78 12.50 16.28
N ARG A 236 -4.52 12.09 16.44
CA ARG A 236 -3.40 12.53 15.58
C ARG A 236 -3.15 11.48 14.49
N ARG A 237 -4.12 11.28 13.62
CA ARG A 237 -4.04 10.29 12.54
C ARG A 237 -4.53 10.87 11.22
N LEU A 238 -4.05 10.29 10.15
CA LEU A 238 -4.60 10.39 8.82
C LEU A 238 -5.26 9.06 8.50
N VAL A 239 -6.55 9.08 8.15
CA VAL A 239 -7.31 7.88 7.82
C VAL A 239 -7.92 8.05 6.44
N GLU A 240 -7.44 7.23 5.50
CA GLU A 240 -7.89 7.27 4.12
C GLU A 240 -8.60 5.96 3.77
N MET A 241 -9.80 6.06 3.21
CA MET A 241 -10.63 4.91 2.86
C MET A 241 -11.43 5.19 1.58
N PRO A 242 -11.88 4.15 0.86
CA PRO A 242 -12.81 4.34 -0.26
C PRO A 242 -14.13 4.92 0.23
N GLU A 243 -14.77 5.73 -0.61
CA GLU A 243 -16.12 6.23 -0.35
C GLU A 243 -17.14 5.10 -0.34
N ASP A 244 -16.94 4.09 -1.17
CA ASP A 244 -17.76 2.89 -1.27
C ASP A 244 -16.88 1.64 -1.13
N THR A 245 -17.10 0.93 -0.02
CA THR A 245 -16.36 -0.30 0.32
C THR A 245 -16.57 -1.41 -0.72
N TYR A 246 -17.79 -1.56 -1.26
CA TYR A 246 -18.11 -2.59 -2.24
C TYR A 246 -17.42 -2.31 -3.58
N GLN A 247 -17.49 -1.07 -4.06
CA GLN A 247 -16.81 -0.63 -5.28
C GLN A 247 -15.29 -0.86 -5.19
N ALA A 248 -14.71 -0.61 -4.01
CA ALA A 248 -13.28 -0.76 -3.79
C ALA A 248 -12.85 -2.22 -3.67
N ASN A 249 -13.55 -2.98 -2.82
CA ASN A 249 -13.12 -4.30 -2.39
C ASN A 249 -13.58 -5.41 -3.34
N MET A 250 -14.85 -5.37 -3.76
CA MET A 250 -15.43 -6.40 -4.63
C MET A 250 -15.18 -6.11 -6.11
N LEU A 251 -15.46 -4.89 -6.55
CA LEU A 251 -15.39 -4.53 -7.95
C LEU A 251 -14.02 -3.98 -8.38
N ARG A 252 -13.18 -3.55 -7.43
CA ARG A 252 -11.92 -2.87 -7.71
C ARG A 252 -12.09 -1.75 -8.75
N ASN A 253 -13.18 -0.99 -8.61
CA ASN A 253 -13.54 0.06 -9.55
C ASN A 253 -12.50 1.21 -9.54
N PRO A 254 -11.76 1.45 -10.64
CA PRO A 254 -10.76 2.51 -10.68
C PRO A 254 -11.36 3.93 -10.77
N ARG A 255 -12.67 4.07 -10.81
CA ARG A 255 -13.39 5.35 -10.79
C ARG A 255 -14.15 5.61 -9.48
N MET A 256 -14.04 4.71 -8.47
CA MET A 256 -14.60 4.99 -7.15
C MET A 256 -13.90 6.20 -6.53
N GLY A 257 -14.54 6.92 -5.63
CA GLY A 257 -13.91 8.00 -4.86
C GLY A 257 -13.13 7.46 -3.65
N MET A 258 -12.20 8.28 -3.17
CA MET A 258 -11.52 8.08 -1.88
C MET A 258 -11.78 9.27 -0.97
N VAL A 259 -11.90 9.04 0.32
CA VAL A 259 -11.98 10.09 1.33
C VAL A 259 -10.84 9.96 2.33
N ALA A 260 -10.17 11.07 2.58
CA ALA A 260 -9.09 11.17 3.56
C ALA A 260 -9.56 12.06 4.73
N TYR A 261 -9.70 11.47 5.89
CA TYR A 261 -10.01 12.18 7.14
C TYR A 261 -8.72 12.63 7.81
N VAL A 262 -8.67 13.88 8.22
CA VAL A 262 -7.54 14.51 8.90
C VAL A 262 -8.04 15.35 10.08
N PRO A 263 -7.20 15.62 11.09
CA PRO A 263 -7.56 16.49 12.21
C PRO A 263 -7.97 17.90 11.76
N PRO A 264 -8.89 18.56 12.46
CA PRO A 264 -9.25 19.96 12.18
C PRO A 264 -8.04 20.89 12.19
N GLY A 265 -7.95 21.81 11.22
CA GLY A 265 -6.84 22.75 11.05
C GLY A 265 -5.69 22.23 10.19
N SER A 266 -5.70 20.95 9.79
CA SER A 266 -4.63 20.33 8.99
C SER A 266 -4.43 21.03 7.64
N LEU A 267 -5.52 21.41 6.95
CA LEU A 267 -5.42 22.05 5.63
C LEU A 267 -4.71 23.40 5.71
N LYS A 268 -5.05 24.23 6.69
CA LYS A 268 -4.42 25.56 6.84
C LYS A 268 -2.96 25.47 7.27
N ALA A 269 -2.66 24.59 8.22
CA ALA A 269 -1.28 24.34 8.64
C ALA A 269 -0.44 23.78 7.48
N GLY A 270 -1.00 22.83 6.72
CA GLY A 270 -0.37 22.24 5.55
C GLY A 270 -0.09 23.26 4.45
N GLU A 271 -1.04 24.17 4.17
CA GLU A 271 -0.84 25.26 3.22
C GLU A 271 0.37 26.11 3.60
N THR A 272 0.45 26.52 4.87
CA THR A 272 1.57 27.33 5.36
C THR A 272 2.90 26.62 5.18
N LEU A 273 2.99 25.35 5.62
CA LEU A 273 4.22 24.55 5.48
C LEU A 273 4.63 24.35 4.01
N VAL A 274 3.69 23.96 3.14
CA VAL A 274 3.95 23.67 1.73
C VAL A 274 4.38 24.91 0.96
N MET A 275 3.72 26.06 1.21
CA MET A 275 3.95 27.27 0.44
C MET A 275 5.15 28.07 0.94
N THR A 276 5.45 28.07 2.24
CA THR A 276 6.43 28.97 2.85
C THR A 276 7.60 28.28 3.54
N GLY A 277 7.48 26.98 3.85
CA GLY A 277 8.44 26.26 4.70
C GLY A 277 8.40 26.66 6.18
N GLU A 278 7.45 27.52 6.58
CA GLU A 278 7.16 27.94 7.94
C GLU A 278 8.41 28.23 8.80
N GLY A 279 9.13 29.30 8.46
CA GLY A 279 10.29 29.74 9.24
C GLY A 279 11.49 28.79 9.24
N GLY A 280 11.62 27.93 8.23
CA GLY A 280 12.74 26.99 8.10
C GLY A 280 12.49 25.63 8.77
N ARG A 281 11.23 25.30 9.07
CA ARG A 281 10.83 23.95 9.51
C ARG A 281 10.98 22.94 8.37
N THR A 282 10.67 23.39 7.15
CA THR A 282 10.92 22.66 5.90
C THR A 282 11.31 23.63 4.78
N GLN A 283 11.46 23.15 3.57
CA GLN A 283 11.58 23.96 2.37
C GLN A 283 10.20 24.14 1.72
N ALA A 284 9.92 25.28 1.10
CA ALA A 284 8.72 25.44 0.28
C ALA A 284 8.72 24.35 -0.81
N CYS A 285 7.70 23.48 -0.81
CA CYS A 285 7.69 22.27 -1.66
C CYS A 285 7.71 22.61 -3.15
N GLY A 286 7.11 23.76 -3.52
CA GLY A 286 7.07 24.25 -4.89
C GLY A 286 8.42 24.53 -5.52
N ALA A 287 9.47 24.75 -4.73
CA ALA A 287 10.82 24.97 -5.23
C ALA A 287 11.37 23.80 -6.06
N CYS A 288 10.95 22.57 -5.75
CA CYS A 288 11.34 21.36 -6.47
C CYS A 288 10.17 20.69 -7.21
N HIS A 289 8.95 20.72 -6.60
CA HIS A 289 7.79 20.01 -7.13
C HIS A 289 6.89 20.87 -8.05
N GLY A 290 7.35 22.05 -8.44
CA GLY A 290 6.59 23.02 -9.23
C GLY A 290 5.66 23.88 -8.35
N ALA A 291 5.44 25.14 -8.74
CA ALA A 291 4.64 26.09 -7.96
C ALA A 291 3.20 25.62 -7.73
N ASP A 292 2.66 24.82 -8.67
CA ASP A 292 1.33 24.22 -8.63
C ASP A 292 1.34 22.76 -8.07
N MET A 293 2.47 22.26 -7.61
CA MET A 293 2.68 20.89 -7.09
C MET A 293 2.44 19.79 -8.14
N ARG A 294 2.47 20.12 -9.43
CA ARG A 294 2.26 19.18 -10.54
C ARG A 294 3.54 18.52 -11.03
N GLY A 295 4.62 18.71 -10.31
CA GLY A 295 5.91 18.10 -10.59
C GLY A 295 6.78 18.91 -11.53
N THR A 296 7.99 18.43 -11.68
CA THR A 296 9.01 18.92 -12.62
C THR A 296 9.68 17.70 -13.26
N PRO A 297 10.54 17.87 -14.27
CA PRO A 297 11.27 16.72 -14.84
C PRO A 297 12.07 15.89 -13.82
N ILE A 298 12.48 16.49 -12.71
CA ILE A 298 13.29 15.83 -11.67
C ILE A 298 12.50 15.38 -10.44
N ALA A 299 11.35 15.98 -10.16
CA ALA A 299 10.54 15.73 -8.98
C ALA A 299 9.09 15.36 -9.33
N PRO A 300 8.49 14.38 -8.66
CA PRO A 300 7.16 13.90 -9.01
C PRO A 300 6.06 14.92 -8.67
N PRO A 301 4.91 14.86 -9.34
CA PRO A 301 3.71 15.59 -8.95
C PRO A 301 3.21 15.12 -7.59
N LEU A 302 2.69 16.07 -6.80
CA LEU A 302 2.15 15.86 -5.46
C LEU A 302 0.67 16.21 -5.35
N ALA A 303 0.18 17.16 -6.17
CA ALA A 303 -1.19 17.64 -6.13
C ALA A 303 -2.20 16.50 -6.31
N GLY A 304 -3.21 16.45 -5.44
CA GLY A 304 -4.32 15.51 -5.48
C GLY A 304 -3.99 14.05 -5.21
N ARG A 305 -2.74 13.72 -4.83
CA ARG A 305 -2.31 12.34 -4.61
C ARG A 305 -2.66 11.85 -3.20
N HIS A 306 -2.68 10.52 -3.04
CA HIS A 306 -3.05 9.84 -1.79
C HIS A 306 -2.25 10.34 -0.58
N PRO A 307 -2.89 11.02 0.40
CA PRO A 307 -2.16 11.58 1.53
C PRO A 307 -1.55 10.52 2.43
N GLY A 308 -2.23 9.38 2.61
CA GLY A 308 -1.67 8.26 3.36
C GLY A 308 -0.40 7.67 2.72
N TYR A 309 -0.34 7.62 1.39
CA TYR A 309 0.88 7.24 0.69
C TYR A 309 1.98 8.30 0.87
N MET A 310 1.67 9.57 0.66
CA MET A 310 2.64 10.66 0.79
C MET A 310 3.21 10.75 2.20
N ALA A 311 2.37 10.62 3.24
CA ALA A 311 2.80 10.66 4.63
C ALA A 311 3.84 9.58 4.94
N ARG A 312 3.61 8.36 4.46
CA ARG A 312 4.60 7.28 4.60
C ARG A 312 5.89 7.57 3.85
N GLN A 313 5.82 8.21 2.68
CA GLN A 313 7.02 8.57 1.93
C GLN A 313 7.83 9.66 2.63
N LEU A 314 7.20 10.68 3.21
CA LEU A 314 7.89 11.68 4.02
C LEU A 314 8.61 11.04 5.20
N TYR A 315 7.92 10.14 5.91
CA TYR A 315 8.52 9.40 7.01
C TYR A 315 9.64 8.46 6.56
N ASP A 316 9.46 7.72 5.45
CA ASP A 316 10.50 6.85 4.88
C ASP A 316 11.78 7.62 4.50
N PHE A 317 11.66 8.87 4.02
CA PHE A 317 12.80 9.75 3.80
C PHE A 317 13.44 10.19 5.11
N GLN A 318 12.63 10.57 6.10
CA GLN A 318 13.14 11.06 7.40
C GLN A 318 13.94 10.00 8.14
N VAL A 319 13.45 8.75 8.19
CA VAL A 319 14.14 7.63 8.84
C VAL A 319 15.17 6.93 7.95
N GLY A 320 15.29 7.35 6.69
CA GLY A 320 16.31 6.85 5.76
C GLY A 320 16.03 5.48 5.14
N THR A 321 14.83 4.91 5.27
CA THR A 321 14.44 3.67 4.59
C THR A 321 14.23 3.88 3.10
N ARG A 322 13.91 5.11 2.69
CA ARG A 322 13.97 5.58 1.32
C ARG A 322 15.24 6.41 1.11
N ASN A 323 16.25 5.81 0.49
CA ASN A 323 17.63 6.33 0.44
C ASN A 323 18.24 6.22 -0.96
N GLY A 324 17.47 6.51 -2.01
CA GLY A 324 17.97 6.63 -3.38
C GLY A 324 18.88 7.84 -3.56
N ASP A 325 19.53 7.94 -4.71
CA ASP A 325 20.55 8.96 -4.97
C ASP A 325 20.00 10.41 -4.87
N MET A 326 18.73 10.60 -5.26
CA MET A 326 18.04 11.91 -5.12
C MET A 326 17.36 12.12 -3.75
N ALA A 327 17.41 11.13 -2.86
CA ALA A 327 16.75 11.20 -1.56
C ALA A 327 17.35 12.28 -0.64
N VAL A 328 18.60 12.67 -0.85
CA VAL A 328 19.27 13.70 -0.07
C VAL A 328 18.48 15.01 -0.06
N MET A 329 17.87 15.40 -1.18
CA MET A 329 17.05 16.61 -1.28
C MET A 329 15.82 16.52 -0.39
N MET A 330 15.14 15.36 -0.41
CA MET A 330 13.96 15.15 0.43
C MET A 330 14.29 14.98 1.90
N LYS A 331 15.45 14.40 2.25
CA LYS A 331 15.91 14.29 3.64
C LYS A 331 16.04 15.65 4.28
N LEU A 332 16.62 16.63 3.59
CA LEU A 332 16.73 18.01 4.07
C LEU A 332 15.35 18.65 4.29
N ALA A 333 14.38 18.34 3.43
CA ALA A 333 13.03 18.86 3.55
C ALA A 333 12.25 18.25 4.73
N VAL A 334 12.51 17.00 5.10
CA VAL A 334 11.74 16.28 6.12
C VAL A 334 12.40 16.22 7.50
N GLU A 335 13.67 16.62 7.62
CA GLU A 335 14.50 16.41 8.82
C GLU A 335 13.88 16.95 10.11
N LYS A 336 13.22 18.13 10.03
CA LYS A 336 12.63 18.81 11.18
C LYS A 336 11.12 18.66 11.29
N LEU A 337 10.49 17.93 10.35
CA LEU A 337 9.05 17.76 10.35
C LEU A 337 8.61 16.88 11.52
N THR A 338 7.57 17.30 12.20
CA THR A 338 6.83 16.48 13.16
C THR A 338 5.80 15.60 12.45
N GLU A 339 5.20 14.67 13.17
CA GLU A 339 4.07 13.86 12.67
C GLU A 339 2.89 14.74 12.23
N ASP A 340 2.56 15.76 13.04
CA ASP A 340 1.47 16.69 12.71
C ASP A 340 1.77 17.50 11.45
N ASP A 341 3.03 17.93 11.26
CA ASP A 341 3.45 18.60 10.03
C ASP A 341 3.29 17.71 8.80
N MET A 342 3.66 16.42 8.89
CA MET A 342 3.53 15.48 7.79
C MET A 342 2.07 15.20 7.46
N ILE A 343 1.19 15.08 8.47
CA ILE A 343 -0.27 14.97 8.27
C ILE A 343 -0.80 16.21 7.56
N ALA A 344 -0.45 17.41 8.06
CA ALA A 344 -0.92 18.68 7.52
C ALA A 344 -0.45 18.90 6.07
N ILE A 345 0.85 18.70 5.79
CA ILE A 345 1.43 18.81 4.45
C ILE A 345 0.67 17.91 3.48
N THR A 346 0.50 16.63 3.83
CA THR A 346 -0.10 15.66 2.93
C THR A 346 -1.61 15.85 2.77
N ALA A 347 -2.30 16.33 3.79
CA ALA A 347 -3.69 16.76 3.71
C ALA A 347 -3.89 17.88 2.70
N TYR A 348 -3.07 18.95 2.80
CA TYR A 348 -3.13 20.07 1.88
C TYR A 348 -2.79 19.66 0.44
N LEU A 349 -1.70 18.93 0.23
CA LEU A 349 -1.31 18.46 -1.10
C LEU A 349 -2.40 17.58 -1.75
N ALA A 350 -3.06 16.72 -0.97
CA ALA A 350 -4.15 15.87 -1.45
C ALA A 350 -5.41 16.67 -1.79
N SER A 351 -5.63 17.83 -1.17
CA SER A 351 -6.77 18.71 -1.44
C SER A 351 -6.61 19.54 -2.72
N LEU A 352 -5.39 19.62 -3.26
CA LEU A 352 -5.11 20.35 -4.51
C LEU A 352 -5.65 19.56 -5.72
N LYS A 353 -6.03 20.31 -6.76
CA LYS A 353 -6.43 19.70 -8.03
C LYS A 353 -5.17 19.17 -8.75
N PRO A 354 -5.12 17.89 -9.13
CA PRO A 354 -4.00 17.31 -9.85
C PRO A 354 -3.80 17.90 -11.25
#